data_4744c2de77b220c8c4baa10294e6d973
#
_entry.id   4744c2de77b220c8c4baa10294e6d973
#
_cell.length_a   1.000
_cell.length_b   1.000
_cell.length_c   1.000
_cell.angle_alpha   90.00
_cell.angle_beta   90.00
_cell.angle_gamma   90.00
#
_symmetry.space_group_name_H-M   'P 1'
#
loop_
_entity.id
_entity.type
_entity.pdbx_description
1 polymer ?
#
loop_
_entity_poly.entity_id
_entity_poly.type
_entity_poly.pdbx_seq_one_letter_code
_entity_poly.pdbx_strand_id
1 'polypeptide(L)'
;MKRKNFMFTTHFSYDDLTQVPAEVLAAYGHNAATIEKLMSSNTPDSLQMVALENLSKRLLEPLYNEFGPLQIETAFRSQALNEAMHGLGGLSRHLSGEAVDLLFTNLDTGRAYYRFILRHGGFDQLLFQYRRGRCMRLHCSLMLDERENRHQSFPNYAL
;
A
#
# COMPACT_ATOMS: atom_id res chain seq x y z
N MET A 1 15.15 9.31 17.41
CA MET A 1 15.82 8.30 16.60
C MET A 1 15.37 8.44 15.16
N LYS A 2 16.27 8.73 14.22
CA LYS A 2 15.91 8.82 12.79
C LYS A 2 15.62 7.41 12.29
N ARG A 3 14.34 7.10 12.04
CA ARG A 3 13.89 5.78 11.54
C ARG A 3 14.23 5.54 10.05
N LYS A 4 14.89 6.49 9.39
CA LYS A 4 15.18 6.48 7.94
C LYS A 4 15.86 5.22 7.38
N ASN A 5 16.52 4.43 8.21
CA ASN A 5 17.21 3.21 7.78
C ASN A 5 16.63 1.93 8.41
N PHE A 6 15.43 2.01 8.98
CA PHE A 6 14.80 0.81 9.52
C PHE A 6 14.26 -0.06 8.37
N MET A 7 14.68 -1.32 8.34
CA MET A 7 14.23 -2.31 7.36
C MET A 7 13.23 -3.26 7.99
N PHE A 8 12.06 -3.40 7.38
CA PHE A 8 11.08 -4.42 7.74
C PHE A 8 11.50 -5.80 7.24
N THR A 9 12.05 -5.82 6.02
CA THR A 9 12.54 -7.03 5.34
C THR A 9 13.77 -6.67 4.51
N THR A 10 14.30 -7.61 3.74
CA THR A 10 15.49 -7.39 2.91
C THR A 10 15.32 -6.23 1.92
N HIS A 11 14.11 -6.08 1.33
CA HIS A 11 13.87 -5.11 0.26
C HIS A 11 12.92 -3.96 0.62
N PHE A 12 12.30 -3.99 1.83
CA PHE A 12 11.33 -2.96 2.20
C PHE A 12 11.72 -2.25 3.50
N SER A 13 11.94 -0.95 3.37
CA SER A 13 12.30 -0.04 4.48
C SER A 13 11.07 0.65 5.07
N TYR A 14 11.29 1.33 6.20
CA TYR A 14 10.31 2.22 6.82
C TYR A 14 9.84 3.30 5.83
N ASP A 15 10.77 3.91 5.09
CA ASP A 15 10.44 4.97 4.14
C ASP A 15 9.59 4.44 2.98
N ASP A 16 9.85 3.24 2.48
CA ASP A 16 9.04 2.63 1.40
C ASP A 16 7.56 2.49 1.79
N LEU A 17 7.26 2.26 3.06
CA LEU A 17 5.91 1.99 3.55
C LEU A 17 5.24 3.19 4.22
N THR A 18 5.96 4.28 4.46
CA THR A 18 5.42 5.48 5.14
C THR A 18 5.49 6.76 4.30
N GLN A 19 6.27 6.76 3.22
CA GLN A 19 6.34 7.89 2.31
C GLN A 19 5.42 7.69 1.10
N VAL A 20 4.83 8.78 0.64
CA VAL A 20 4.04 8.81 -0.60
C VAL A 20 4.78 9.69 -1.60
N PRO A 21 4.94 9.29 -2.86
CA PRO A 21 5.56 10.13 -3.86
C PRO A 21 4.89 11.52 -3.94
N ALA A 22 5.69 12.58 -3.96
CA ALA A 22 5.18 13.96 -3.94
C ALA A 22 4.22 14.25 -5.10
N GLU A 23 4.48 13.69 -6.27
CA GLU A 23 3.62 13.80 -7.45
C GLU A 23 2.24 13.19 -7.24
N VAL A 24 2.13 12.14 -6.42
CA VAL A 24 0.84 11.53 -6.07
C VAL A 24 0.01 12.52 -5.26
N LEU A 25 0.58 13.12 -4.22
CA LEU A 25 -0.11 14.10 -3.38
C LEU A 25 -0.41 15.41 -4.13
N ALA A 26 0.49 15.82 -5.01
CA ALA A 26 0.25 16.98 -5.89
C ALA A 26 -0.96 16.77 -6.81
N ALA A 27 -1.19 15.53 -7.28
CA ALA A 27 -2.35 15.17 -8.10
C ALA A 27 -3.69 15.29 -7.34
N TYR A 28 -3.66 15.24 -6.00
CA TYR A 28 -4.81 15.54 -5.13
C TYR A 28 -4.97 17.04 -4.83
N GLY A 29 -4.15 17.91 -5.43
CA GLY A 29 -4.23 19.37 -5.28
C GLY A 29 -3.44 19.95 -4.10
N HIS A 30 -2.58 19.16 -3.45
CA HIS A 30 -1.77 19.62 -2.33
C HIS A 30 -0.50 20.33 -2.79
N ASN A 31 -0.17 21.46 -2.15
CA ASN A 31 1.07 22.20 -2.38
C ASN A 31 2.26 21.57 -1.62
N ALA A 32 3.48 22.00 -1.96
CA ALA A 32 4.70 21.45 -1.37
C ALA A 32 4.75 21.53 0.16
N ALA A 33 4.31 22.63 0.77
CA ALA A 33 4.31 22.80 2.22
C ALA A 33 3.33 21.82 2.91
N THR A 34 2.16 21.60 2.32
CA THR A 34 1.18 20.62 2.80
C THR A 34 1.72 19.20 2.66
N ILE A 35 2.34 18.87 1.53
CA ILE A 35 2.96 17.57 1.28
C ILE A 35 4.04 17.28 2.33
N GLU A 36 4.94 18.22 2.58
CA GLU A 36 5.99 18.07 3.59
C GLU A 36 5.41 17.81 4.98
N LYS A 37 4.37 18.57 5.37
CA LYS A 37 3.68 18.38 6.65
C LYS A 37 3.02 17.01 6.75
N LEU A 38 2.31 16.58 5.71
CA LEU A 38 1.68 15.25 5.68
C LEU A 38 2.72 14.13 5.82
N MET A 39 3.83 14.23 5.11
CA MET A 39 4.89 13.22 5.17
C MET A 39 5.61 13.19 6.51
N SER A 40 5.92 14.35 7.09
CA SER A 40 6.60 14.42 8.39
C SER A 40 5.73 13.90 9.55
N SER A 41 4.41 14.01 9.45
CA SER A 41 3.46 13.53 10.45
C SER A 41 2.94 12.09 10.22
N ASN A 42 3.26 11.48 9.08
CA ASN A 42 2.81 10.12 8.75
C ASN A 42 3.64 9.07 9.47
N THR A 43 3.42 8.94 10.78
CA THR A 43 4.23 8.12 11.67
C THR A 43 3.38 6.99 12.27
N PRO A 44 3.65 5.72 11.92
CA PRO A 44 2.95 4.59 12.52
C PRO A 44 3.31 4.39 13.99
N ASP A 45 2.35 3.95 14.78
CA ASP A 45 2.54 3.47 16.15
C ASP A 45 3.14 2.05 16.20
N SER A 46 3.31 1.50 17.39
CA SER A 46 3.94 0.18 17.56
C SER A 46 3.13 -0.96 16.93
N LEU A 47 1.80 -0.92 17.02
CA LEU A 47 0.94 -1.95 16.44
C LEU A 47 0.92 -1.86 14.91
N GLN A 48 0.84 -0.64 14.39
CA GLN A 48 0.93 -0.37 12.95
C GLN A 48 2.29 -0.79 12.36
N MET A 49 3.38 -0.62 13.12
CA MET A 49 4.71 -1.12 12.75
C MET A 49 4.73 -2.65 12.62
N VAL A 50 4.09 -3.37 13.54
CA VAL A 50 3.97 -4.84 13.48
C VAL A 50 3.13 -5.26 12.27
N ALA A 51 2.06 -4.55 11.97
CA ALA A 51 1.24 -4.81 10.79
C ALA A 51 2.01 -4.59 9.48
N LEU A 52 2.79 -3.51 9.40
CA LEU A 52 3.66 -3.22 8.25
C LEU A 52 4.76 -4.29 8.06
N GLU A 53 5.33 -4.78 9.13
CA GLU A 53 6.28 -5.89 9.08
C GLU A 53 5.63 -7.16 8.54
N ASN A 54 4.43 -7.49 9.02
CA ASN A 54 3.63 -8.63 8.55
C ASN A 54 3.29 -8.49 7.06
N LEU A 55 2.84 -7.31 6.63
CA LEU A 55 2.55 -6.97 5.23
C LEU A 55 3.80 -7.17 4.35
N SER A 56 4.95 -6.69 4.82
CA SER A 56 6.21 -6.83 4.10
C SER A 56 6.63 -8.28 3.94
N LYS A 57 6.61 -9.06 5.03
CA LYS A 57 7.06 -10.46 5.03
C LYS A 57 6.14 -11.38 4.20
N ARG A 58 4.83 -11.16 4.29
CA ARG A 58 3.85 -12.11 3.75
C ARG A 58 3.33 -11.75 2.36
N LEU A 59 3.43 -10.48 1.98
CA LEU A 59 2.94 -10.01 0.69
C LEU A 59 4.03 -9.42 -0.19
N LEU A 60 4.73 -8.39 0.32
CA LEU A 60 5.63 -7.60 -0.51
C LEU A 60 6.91 -8.33 -0.87
N GLU A 61 7.55 -8.99 0.10
CA GLU A 61 8.77 -9.76 -0.14
C GLU A 61 8.57 -10.92 -1.11
N PRO A 62 7.51 -11.74 -0.99
CA PRO A 62 7.18 -12.76 -2.00
C PRO A 62 6.96 -12.19 -3.40
N LEU A 63 6.25 -11.05 -3.51
CA LEU A 63 6.06 -10.37 -4.80
C LEU A 63 7.39 -9.86 -5.38
N TYR A 64 8.23 -9.25 -4.55
CA TYR A 64 9.54 -8.78 -4.98
C TYR A 64 10.42 -9.93 -5.48
N ASN A 65 10.42 -11.05 -4.78
CA ASN A 65 11.21 -12.22 -5.17
C ASN A 65 10.76 -12.82 -6.50
N GLU A 66 9.47 -12.73 -6.82
CA GLU A 66 8.92 -13.23 -8.09
C GLU A 66 9.10 -12.23 -9.24
N PHE A 67 8.87 -10.95 -8.99
CA PHE A 67 8.75 -9.95 -10.07
C PHE A 67 9.83 -8.86 -10.08
N GLY A 68 10.68 -8.81 -9.05
CA GLY A 68 11.65 -7.73 -8.87
C GLY A 68 11.01 -6.47 -8.25
N PRO A 69 11.63 -5.30 -8.40
CA PRO A 69 11.22 -4.07 -7.75
C PRO A 69 9.75 -3.71 -7.98
N LEU A 70 9.07 -3.35 -6.89
CA LEU A 70 7.67 -2.93 -6.89
C LEU A 70 7.57 -1.41 -6.78
N GLN A 71 6.56 -0.82 -7.42
CA GLN A 71 6.24 0.59 -7.28
C GLN A 71 5.10 0.75 -6.27
N ILE A 72 5.44 1.13 -5.05
CA ILE A 72 4.45 1.40 -3.99
C ILE A 72 3.94 2.84 -4.14
N GLU A 73 2.64 3.00 -4.30
CA GLU A 73 1.99 4.31 -4.22
C GLU A 73 1.86 4.74 -2.76
N THR A 74 1.31 3.86 -1.94
CA THR A 74 1.12 4.10 -0.50
C THR A 74 0.91 2.79 0.23
N ALA A 75 1.41 2.70 1.47
CA ALA A 75 1.06 1.63 2.39
C ALA A 75 0.42 2.23 3.65
N PHE A 76 1.18 2.59 4.66
CA PHE A 76 0.62 3.24 5.85
C PHE A 76 0.14 4.67 5.55
N ARG A 77 -1.04 5.00 6.05
CA ARG A 77 -1.59 6.36 6.07
C ARG A 77 -2.04 6.71 7.48
N SER A 78 -1.55 7.84 8.00
CA SER A 78 -2.18 8.49 9.13
C SER A 78 -3.59 8.96 8.76
N GLN A 79 -4.41 9.31 9.74
CA GLN A 79 -5.75 9.86 9.48
C GLN A 79 -5.68 11.08 8.55
N ALA A 80 -4.76 12.02 8.82
CA ALA A 80 -4.59 13.23 8.00
C ALA A 80 -4.20 12.90 6.56
N LEU A 81 -3.28 11.96 6.35
CA LEU A 81 -2.88 11.55 5.00
C LEU A 81 -4.01 10.83 4.27
N ASN A 82 -4.75 9.97 4.97
CA ASN A 82 -5.89 9.27 4.38
C ASN A 82 -6.99 10.23 3.93
N GLU A 83 -7.29 11.26 4.72
CA GLU A 83 -8.23 12.32 4.35
C GLU A 83 -7.71 13.13 3.15
N ALA A 84 -6.43 13.48 3.14
CA ALA A 84 -5.80 14.21 2.04
C ALA A 84 -5.82 13.43 0.70
N MET A 85 -5.89 12.11 0.75
CA MET A 85 -5.98 11.21 -0.41
C MET A 85 -7.42 10.71 -0.67
N HIS A 86 -8.43 11.33 -0.06
CA HIS A 86 -9.84 10.93 -0.20
C HIS A 86 -10.11 9.46 0.14
N GLY A 87 -9.44 8.94 1.17
CA GLY A 87 -9.61 7.57 1.64
C GLY A 87 -10.96 7.31 2.31
N LEU A 88 -11.24 6.05 2.61
CA LEU A 88 -12.54 5.57 3.15
C LEU A 88 -12.78 5.91 4.64
N GLY A 89 -12.09 6.90 5.18
CA GLY A 89 -12.20 7.26 6.59
C GLY A 89 -11.71 6.12 7.51
N GLY A 90 -12.36 5.92 8.65
CA GLY A 90 -11.97 4.91 9.65
C GLY A 90 -12.03 3.45 9.19
N LEU A 91 -12.57 3.16 8.01
CA LEU A 91 -12.66 1.81 7.45
C LEU A 91 -11.45 1.45 6.59
N SER A 92 -10.57 2.40 6.28
CA SER A 92 -9.40 2.14 5.45
C SER A 92 -8.36 1.29 6.17
N ARG A 93 -7.94 0.18 5.57
CA ARG A 93 -6.87 -0.69 6.11
C ARG A 93 -5.47 -0.06 6.02
N HIS A 94 -5.30 0.99 5.24
CA HIS A 94 -4.09 1.81 5.27
C HIS A 94 -3.85 2.46 6.64
N LEU A 95 -4.91 2.80 7.38
CA LEU A 95 -4.81 3.39 8.72
C LEU A 95 -4.19 2.44 9.76
N SER A 96 -4.38 1.14 9.59
CA SER A 96 -3.84 0.11 10.49
C SER A 96 -2.49 -0.46 10.04
N GLY A 97 -1.96 -0.05 8.90
CA GLY A 97 -0.75 -0.62 8.31
C GLY A 97 -0.96 -1.99 7.64
N GLU A 98 -2.20 -2.32 7.33
CA GLU A 98 -2.63 -3.62 6.81
C GLU A 98 -2.98 -3.57 5.31
N ALA A 99 -2.60 -2.52 4.59
CA ALA A 99 -2.86 -2.39 3.17
C ALA A 99 -1.72 -1.73 2.41
N VAL A 100 -1.63 -2.05 1.12
CA VAL A 100 -0.72 -1.44 0.17
C VAL A 100 -1.43 -1.22 -1.17
N ASP A 101 -1.11 -0.10 -1.80
CA ASP A 101 -1.44 0.20 -3.18
C ASP A 101 -0.17 0.10 -4.04
N LEU A 102 -0.18 -0.79 -5.02
CA LEU A 102 0.92 -1.00 -5.97
C LEU A 102 0.54 -0.42 -7.32
N LEU A 103 1.45 0.36 -7.90
CA LEU A 103 1.31 0.88 -9.26
C LEU A 103 1.98 -0.06 -10.27
N PHE A 104 1.43 -0.11 -11.46
CA PHE A 104 2.03 -0.80 -12.59
C PHE A 104 1.74 -0.05 -13.90
N THR A 105 2.66 -0.18 -14.87
CA THR A 105 2.60 0.59 -16.13
C THR A 105 1.91 -0.14 -17.26
N ASN A 106 1.76 -1.45 -17.16
CA ASN A 106 1.02 -2.24 -18.14
C ASN A 106 0.12 -3.28 -17.47
N LEU A 107 -0.95 -3.64 -18.17
CA LEU A 107 -1.98 -4.55 -17.66
C LEU A 107 -1.47 -5.97 -17.39
N ASP A 108 -0.50 -6.45 -18.15
CA ASP A 108 0.01 -7.81 -17.99
C ASP A 108 0.80 -7.94 -16.69
N THR A 109 1.59 -6.93 -16.32
CA THR A 109 2.26 -6.87 -15.01
C THR A 109 1.25 -6.86 -13.87
N GLY A 110 0.25 -5.99 -13.93
CA GLY A 110 -0.79 -5.91 -12.91
C GLY A 110 -1.58 -7.21 -12.76
N ARG A 111 -1.93 -7.85 -13.88
CA ARG A 111 -2.60 -9.16 -13.88
C ARG A 111 -1.70 -10.28 -13.33
N ALA A 112 -0.39 -10.21 -13.58
CA ALA A 112 0.56 -11.16 -13.02
C ALA A 112 0.64 -11.02 -11.48
N TYR A 113 0.72 -9.80 -10.95
CA TYR A 113 0.65 -9.53 -9.50
C TYR A 113 -0.66 -10.06 -8.91
N TYR A 114 -1.80 -9.73 -9.52
CA TYR A 114 -3.11 -10.16 -9.08
C TYR A 114 -3.22 -11.70 -8.98
N ARG A 115 -2.83 -12.43 -10.03
CA ARG A 115 -2.86 -13.89 -10.05
C ARG A 115 -1.89 -14.52 -9.05
N PHE A 116 -0.73 -13.90 -8.84
CA PHE A 116 0.24 -14.35 -7.86
C PHE A 116 -0.35 -14.29 -6.44
N ILE A 117 -0.90 -13.13 -6.06
CA ILE A 117 -1.52 -12.94 -4.74
C ILE A 117 -2.71 -13.89 -4.56
N LEU A 118 -3.55 -14.01 -5.58
CA LEU A 118 -4.72 -14.88 -5.55
C LEU A 118 -4.34 -16.35 -5.28
N ARG A 119 -3.25 -16.83 -5.88
CA ARG A 119 -2.76 -18.19 -5.68
C ARG A 119 -2.13 -18.41 -4.31
N HIS A 120 -1.51 -17.40 -3.71
CA HIS A 120 -0.92 -17.50 -2.38
C HIS A 120 -1.95 -17.43 -1.25
N GLY A 121 -3.15 -16.90 -1.50
CA GLY A 121 -4.31 -17.01 -0.62
C GLY A 121 -4.28 -16.17 0.67
N GLY A 122 -3.18 -15.54 1.00
CA GLY A 122 -3.02 -14.80 2.25
C GLY A 122 -3.39 -13.33 2.15
N PHE A 123 -4.64 -12.99 1.81
CA PHE A 123 -5.09 -11.59 1.70
C PHE A 123 -6.52 -11.41 2.23
N ASP A 124 -6.85 -10.20 2.63
CA ASP A 124 -8.20 -9.81 3.03
C ASP A 124 -9.02 -9.34 1.82
N GLN A 125 -8.57 -8.27 1.16
CA GLN A 125 -9.15 -7.78 -0.09
C GLN A 125 -8.07 -7.58 -1.14
N LEU A 126 -8.41 -7.91 -2.38
CA LEU A 126 -7.55 -7.75 -3.54
C LEU A 126 -8.37 -7.09 -4.66
N LEU A 127 -8.05 -5.82 -4.97
CA LEU A 127 -8.76 -5.02 -5.96
C LEU A 127 -7.83 -4.65 -7.11
N PHE A 128 -8.16 -5.11 -8.31
CA PHE A 128 -7.53 -4.64 -9.54
C PHE A 128 -8.25 -3.36 -10.00
N GLN A 129 -7.63 -2.21 -9.73
CA GLN A 129 -8.22 -0.90 -9.99
C GLN A 129 -7.67 -0.34 -11.30
N TYR A 130 -8.60 -0.07 -12.21
CA TYR A 130 -8.32 0.54 -13.50
C TYR A 130 -9.08 1.84 -13.64
N ARG A 131 -8.36 2.92 -13.87
CA ARG A 131 -8.95 4.20 -14.23
C ARG A 131 -8.49 4.56 -15.63
N ARG A 132 -9.45 4.61 -16.56
CA ARG A 132 -9.17 4.89 -17.97
C ARG A 132 -8.29 6.14 -18.11
N GLY A 133 -7.07 5.95 -18.65
CA GLY A 133 -6.13 7.01 -18.96
C GLY A 133 -5.30 7.58 -17.79
N ARG A 134 -5.45 7.08 -16.53
CA ARG A 134 -4.78 7.74 -15.41
C ARG A 134 -4.10 6.83 -14.38
N CYS A 135 -4.66 5.71 -14.01
CA CYS A 135 -4.07 4.89 -12.96
C CYS A 135 -4.36 3.42 -13.18
N MET A 136 -3.32 2.63 -13.10
CA MET A 136 -3.42 1.19 -12.96
C MET A 136 -2.82 0.84 -11.61
N ARG A 137 -3.68 0.40 -10.69
CA ARG A 137 -3.34 0.16 -9.31
C ARG A 137 -3.88 -1.16 -8.82
N LEU A 138 -3.09 -1.87 -8.07
CA LEU A 138 -3.51 -3.04 -7.32
C LEU A 138 -3.58 -2.69 -5.84
N HIS A 139 -4.78 -2.69 -5.27
CA HIS A 139 -4.96 -2.59 -3.83
C HIS A 139 -4.98 -3.99 -3.22
N CYS A 140 -4.17 -4.21 -2.20
CA CYS A 140 -4.20 -5.43 -1.42
C CYS A 140 -4.16 -5.12 0.08
N SER A 141 -5.09 -5.68 0.82
CA SER A 141 -5.05 -5.70 2.28
C SER A 141 -4.76 -7.09 2.81
N LEU A 142 -4.04 -7.13 3.92
CA LEU A 142 -3.63 -8.34 4.61
C LEU A 142 -3.75 -8.11 6.12
N MET A 143 -4.69 -8.80 6.76
CA MET A 143 -4.92 -8.65 8.19
C MET A 143 -3.75 -9.22 9.00
N LEU A 144 -3.41 -8.55 10.09
CA LEU A 144 -2.39 -9.02 11.03
C LEU A 144 -2.82 -10.36 11.66
N ASP A 145 -4.09 -10.48 12.03
CA ASP A 145 -4.69 -11.78 12.36
C ASP A 145 -5.21 -12.43 11.07
N GLU A 146 -4.54 -13.49 10.63
CA GLU A 146 -4.87 -14.21 9.39
C GLU A 146 -6.31 -14.73 9.34
N ARG A 147 -6.90 -15.02 10.49
CA ARG A 147 -8.27 -15.53 10.59
C ARG A 147 -9.32 -14.49 10.20
N GLU A 148 -8.94 -13.21 10.21
CA GLU A 148 -9.80 -12.09 9.82
C GLU A 148 -9.76 -11.79 8.31
N ASN A 149 -8.88 -12.44 7.54
CA ASN A 149 -8.83 -12.29 6.09
C ASN A 149 -10.11 -12.83 5.44
N ARG A 150 -10.80 -11.99 4.67
CA ARG A 150 -12.06 -12.31 3.99
C ARG A 150 -11.86 -12.99 2.63
N HIS A 151 -10.66 -12.95 2.08
CA HIS A 151 -10.32 -13.48 0.75
C HIS A 151 -11.20 -12.95 -0.38
N GLN A 152 -11.58 -11.67 -0.30
CA GLN A 152 -12.42 -11.02 -1.31
C GLN A 152 -11.57 -10.48 -2.45
N SER A 153 -11.86 -10.90 -3.67
CA SER A 153 -11.13 -10.46 -4.87
C SER A 153 -12.04 -9.84 -5.91
N PHE A 154 -11.58 -8.74 -6.50
CA PHE A 154 -12.31 -7.94 -7.48
C PHE A 154 -11.41 -7.69 -8.69
N PRO A 155 -11.53 -8.51 -9.76
CA PRO A 155 -10.62 -8.49 -10.91
C PRO A 155 -10.82 -7.29 -11.86
N ASN A 156 -11.95 -6.60 -11.76
CA ASN A 156 -12.29 -5.46 -12.60
C ASN A 156 -13.01 -4.39 -11.77
N TYR A 157 -12.26 -3.73 -10.89
CA TYR A 157 -12.80 -2.64 -10.10
C TYR A 157 -12.60 -1.31 -10.86
N ALA A 158 -13.68 -0.84 -11.51
CA ALA A 158 -13.68 0.48 -12.14
C ALA A 158 -13.77 1.58 -11.07
N LEU A 159 -12.85 2.52 -11.11
CA LEU A 159 -12.88 3.74 -10.30
C LEU A 159 -13.62 4.85 -11.03
#